data_9a906984d9b9e7e9074bd6ea1fb516ac
#
_entry.id   9a906984d9b9e7e9074bd6ea1fb516ac
#
_cell.length_a   1.000
_cell.length_b   1.000
_cell.length_c   1.000
_cell.angle_alpha   90.00
_cell.angle_beta   90.00
_cell.angle_gamma   90.00
#
_symmetry.space_group_name_H-M   'P 1'
#
loop_
_entity.id
_entity.type
_entity.pdbx_description
1 polymer ?
#
loop_
_entity_poly.entity_id
_entity_poly.type
_entity_poly.pdbx_seq_one_letter_code
_entity_poly.pdbx_strand_id
1 'polypeptide(L)'
;MNDNRIIAEFLSLTEPTAEQKEKLESFLKNKYNRPAEVKWVKDETVKKGFILKALNEVYDNTPEGFIRELKFVAESTDKSSDDYISLVKDAVEKWQPRVKAREVGTVESVADGVAAVTGLHGVKYGEILAFDGGEKGLALDLNENGAGCILFDDENSYAGEKVCKTGKTAGVGVSDEIIGRVINALGEPIDGKGSFAIERYMPVESPAPAIIDRSPVNEPLKTGILTVDAMFPIGKGQRELIVGDRQTGKTGLAIDAILNQKGKNVICVYCAVGQKASTVKRLVKTLEENGALEYTVVVFSSAAESAPMQYIAPFSACAVSEYFMHEGKDVLVVYDDLSKHAVAYRTLSLLLGRSPGREAYPGDIFYLHSRLLERAAKLSKEKGGGSITALPIVETLGGDVSAYIPTNVISITDGQLFLESELFLSGQRPAVNVGLSVSRVGGSAQTKAMKKAVGSLRLELAQYREMKTFAQFSGDLDESVKNQFEFGKALTEILVQPLEKPYSEWQEAVILVVSLAKITVGLKSGTVRGFFSEFLPYFAEKYSGVVSDIESGKILSDDDAEIIKSSAERFIKEKCLK
;
A
#
# COMPACT_ATOMS: atom_id res chain seq x y z
N MET A 1 -33.02 -44.19 -17.88
CA MET A 1 -32.56 -43.62 -19.16
C MET A 1 -32.49 -42.12 -18.94
N ASN A 2 -31.30 -41.60 -18.71
CA ASN A 2 -31.11 -40.15 -18.55
C ASN A 2 -31.37 -39.50 -19.92
N ASP A 3 -32.45 -38.73 -20.00
CA ASP A 3 -32.81 -37.95 -21.19
C ASP A 3 -31.77 -36.81 -21.33
N ASN A 4 -30.75 -37.03 -22.17
CA ASN A 4 -29.60 -36.11 -22.37
C ASN A 4 -30.01 -34.93 -23.28
N ARG A 5 -31.27 -34.49 -23.21
CA ARG A 5 -31.78 -33.34 -23.94
C ARG A 5 -31.65 -32.06 -23.14
N ILE A 6 -31.32 -30.96 -23.82
CA ILE A 6 -31.31 -29.63 -23.25
C ILE A 6 -32.75 -29.09 -23.34
N ILE A 7 -33.34 -28.74 -22.21
CA ILE A 7 -34.59 -27.99 -22.16
C ILE A 7 -34.26 -26.52 -22.08
N ALA A 8 -34.63 -25.75 -23.09
CA ALA A 8 -34.46 -24.31 -23.12
C ALA A 8 -35.80 -23.59 -22.95
N GLU A 9 -35.85 -22.58 -22.10
CA GLU A 9 -37.04 -21.75 -21.89
C GLU A 9 -36.97 -20.52 -22.81
N PHE A 10 -38.00 -20.33 -23.62
CA PHE A 10 -38.17 -19.16 -24.48
C PHE A 10 -39.26 -18.26 -23.90
N LEU A 11 -38.85 -17.14 -23.31
CA LEU A 11 -39.77 -16.19 -22.68
C LEU A 11 -40.06 -15.06 -23.66
N SER A 12 -41.30 -14.83 -23.92
CA SER A 12 -41.80 -13.77 -24.81
C SER A 12 -43.28 -13.51 -24.61
N LEU A 13 -43.77 -12.36 -25.06
CA LEU A 13 -45.20 -12.02 -25.02
C LEU A 13 -46.02 -12.89 -25.99
N THR A 14 -45.45 -13.25 -27.13
CA THR A 14 -46.11 -14.02 -28.20
C THR A 14 -45.40 -15.35 -28.43
N GLU A 15 -46.15 -16.41 -28.66
CA GLU A 15 -45.61 -17.73 -28.94
C GLU A 15 -44.74 -17.72 -30.22
N PRO A 16 -43.54 -18.31 -30.21
CA PRO A 16 -42.68 -18.41 -31.38
C PRO A 16 -43.32 -19.30 -32.45
N THR A 17 -43.17 -18.95 -33.72
CA THR A 17 -43.64 -19.79 -34.82
C THR A 17 -42.86 -21.11 -34.86
N ALA A 18 -43.45 -22.15 -35.49
CA ALA A 18 -42.79 -23.45 -35.62
C ALA A 18 -41.41 -23.35 -36.29
N GLU A 19 -41.26 -22.48 -37.30
CA GLU A 19 -40.00 -22.24 -37.98
C GLU A 19 -38.94 -21.55 -37.06
N GLN A 20 -39.38 -20.62 -36.21
CA GLN A 20 -38.51 -19.97 -35.22
C GLN A 20 -38.06 -20.97 -34.16
N LYS A 21 -38.96 -21.83 -33.69
CA LYS A 21 -38.64 -22.86 -32.70
C LYS A 21 -37.63 -23.86 -33.26
N GLU A 22 -37.79 -24.32 -34.49
CA GLU A 22 -36.88 -25.25 -35.16
C GLU A 22 -35.50 -24.64 -35.38
N LYS A 23 -35.41 -23.34 -35.74
CA LYS A 23 -34.14 -22.61 -35.84
C LYS A 23 -33.42 -22.50 -34.51
N LEU A 24 -34.14 -22.24 -33.43
CA LEU A 24 -33.60 -22.16 -32.08
C LEU A 24 -33.09 -23.52 -31.59
N GLU A 25 -33.85 -24.57 -31.80
CA GLU A 25 -33.48 -25.94 -31.44
C GLU A 25 -32.24 -26.39 -32.23
N SER A 26 -32.17 -26.06 -33.52
CA SER A 26 -30.99 -26.33 -34.37
C SER A 26 -29.77 -25.54 -33.91
N PHE A 27 -29.95 -24.29 -33.54
CA PHE A 27 -28.87 -23.45 -32.99
C PHE A 27 -28.33 -24.04 -31.68
N LEU A 28 -29.21 -24.39 -30.75
CA LEU A 28 -28.81 -24.98 -29.46
C LEU A 28 -28.15 -26.34 -29.64
N LYS A 29 -28.68 -27.18 -30.55
CA LYS A 29 -28.09 -28.47 -30.90
C LYS A 29 -26.69 -28.34 -31.44
N ASN A 30 -26.47 -27.39 -32.35
CA ASN A 30 -25.15 -27.16 -32.94
C ASN A 30 -24.15 -26.61 -31.91
N LYS A 31 -24.64 -25.76 -31.01
CA LYS A 31 -23.76 -25.14 -29.98
C LYS A 31 -23.36 -26.11 -28.90
N TYR A 32 -24.28 -26.90 -28.39
CA TYR A 32 -24.02 -27.79 -27.26
C TYR A 32 -23.75 -29.25 -27.65
N ASN A 33 -23.84 -29.53 -28.93
CA ASN A 33 -23.69 -30.89 -29.49
C ASN A 33 -24.61 -31.94 -28.82
N ARG A 34 -25.85 -31.50 -28.44
CA ARG A 34 -26.90 -32.29 -27.77
C ARG A 34 -28.27 -31.94 -28.34
N PRO A 35 -29.24 -32.88 -28.35
CA PRO A 35 -30.61 -32.57 -28.70
C PRO A 35 -31.17 -31.50 -27.77
N ALA A 36 -31.85 -30.50 -28.32
CA ALA A 36 -32.47 -29.42 -27.57
C ALA A 36 -33.95 -29.37 -27.83
N GLU A 37 -34.73 -29.01 -26.80
CA GLU A 37 -36.16 -28.76 -26.85
C GLU A 37 -36.43 -27.36 -26.31
N VAL A 38 -37.10 -26.53 -27.11
CA VAL A 38 -37.46 -25.16 -26.71
C VAL A 38 -38.89 -25.14 -26.19
N LYS A 39 -39.04 -24.78 -24.90
CA LYS A 39 -40.37 -24.61 -24.26
C LYS A 39 -40.70 -23.11 -24.20
N TRP A 40 -41.82 -22.74 -24.76
CA TRP A 40 -42.32 -21.39 -24.64
C TRP A 40 -42.95 -21.14 -23.27
N VAL A 41 -42.61 -20.01 -22.68
CA VAL A 41 -43.20 -19.49 -21.45
C VAL A 41 -43.66 -18.06 -21.71
N LYS A 42 -44.97 -17.81 -21.58
CA LYS A 42 -45.50 -16.46 -21.71
C LYS A 42 -45.02 -15.60 -20.56
N ASP A 43 -44.32 -14.52 -20.89
CA ASP A 43 -43.83 -13.55 -19.91
C ASP A 43 -44.31 -12.14 -20.31
N GLU A 44 -45.19 -11.56 -19.49
CA GLU A 44 -45.78 -10.24 -19.74
C GLU A 44 -44.81 -9.09 -19.43
N THR A 45 -43.70 -9.37 -18.77
CA THR A 45 -42.64 -8.39 -18.55
C THR A 45 -41.83 -8.15 -19.81
N VAL A 46 -41.75 -9.11 -20.71
CA VAL A 46 -41.07 -9.03 -22.01
C VAL A 46 -41.99 -8.37 -23.05
N LYS A 47 -42.02 -7.04 -23.07
CA LYS A 47 -42.91 -6.28 -23.99
C LYS A 47 -42.50 -6.37 -25.45
N LYS A 48 -41.20 -6.47 -25.76
CA LYS A 48 -40.66 -6.64 -27.11
C LYS A 48 -39.39 -7.50 -27.07
N GLY A 49 -39.18 -8.33 -28.10
CA GLY A 49 -38.07 -9.25 -28.17
C GLY A 49 -38.35 -10.57 -27.46
N PHE A 50 -37.32 -11.25 -27.02
CA PHE A 50 -37.42 -12.52 -26.31
C PHE A 50 -36.19 -12.72 -25.39
N ILE A 51 -36.36 -13.59 -24.41
CA ILE A 51 -35.27 -14.11 -23.58
C ILE A 51 -35.24 -15.64 -23.75
N LEU A 52 -34.10 -16.20 -24.18
CA LEU A 52 -33.92 -17.64 -24.27
C LEU A 52 -32.94 -18.06 -23.17
N LYS A 53 -33.39 -18.95 -22.29
CA LYS A 53 -32.58 -19.55 -21.22
C LYS A 53 -32.27 -20.99 -21.59
N ALA A 54 -31.00 -21.33 -21.72
CA ALA A 54 -30.55 -22.68 -22.02
C ALA A 54 -29.36 -23.04 -21.14
N LEU A 55 -29.51 -24.03 -20.29
CA LEU A 55 -28.52 -24.36 -19.25
C LEU A 55 -28.24 -23.13 -18.37
N ASN A 56 -26.97 -22.70 -18.30
CA ASN A 56 -26.54 -21.51 -17.55
C ASN A 56 -26.38 -20.28 -18.45
N GLU A 57 -26.83 -20.32 -19.68
CA GLU A 57 -26.75 -19.20 -20.62
C GLU A 57 -28.09 -18.54 -20.83
N VAL A 58 -28.09 -17.22 -20.82
CA VAL A 58 -29.27 -16.39 -21.11
C VAL A 58 -28.95 -15.53 -22.34
N TYR A 59 -29.84 -15.63 -23.32
CA TYR A 59 -29.81 -14.83 -24.54
C TYR A 59 -30.94 -13.80 -24.44
N ASP A 60 -30.60 -12.58 -24.04
CA ASP A 60 -31.57 -11.50 -23.88
C ASP A 60 -31.57 -10.62 -25.15
N ASN A 61 -32.69 -10.68 -25.90
CA ASN A 61 -32.91 -9.87 -27.09
C ASN A 61 -34.08 -8.88 -26.86
N THR A 62 -34.12 -8.31 -25.65
CA THR A 62 -35.09 -7.27 -25.28
C THR A 62 -34.47 -5.89 -25.33
N PRO A 63 -35.29 -4.80 -25.54
CA PRO A 63 -34.79 -3.43 -25.41
C PRO A 63 -34.20 -3.15 -24.02
N GLU A 64 -34.76 -3.71 -22.97
CA GLU A 64 -34.30 -3.62 -21.58
C GLU A 64 -32.94 -4.31 -21.40
N GLY A 65 -32.72 -5.47 -22.01
CA GLY A 65 -31.45 -6.17 -22.06
C GLY A 65 -30.36 -5.34 -22.77
N PHE A 66 -30.77 -4.69 -23.87
CA PHE A 66 -29.88 -3.78 -24.59
C PHE A 66 -29.49 -2.55 -23.76
N ILE A 67 -30.44 -1.93 -23.08
CA ILE A 67 -30.18 -0.81 -22.17
C ILE A 67 -29.22 -1.22 -21.04
N ARG A 68 -29.42 -2.40 -20.46
CA ARG A 68 -28.48 -2.97 -19.47
C ARG A 68 -27.09 -3.18 -20.05
N GLU A 69 -26.99 -3.65 -21.30
CA GLU A 69 -25.71 -3.79 -21.98
C GLU A 69 -25.03 -2.44 -22.22
N LEU A 70 -25.77 -1.42 -22.66
CA LEU A 70 -25.26 -0.07 -22.81
C LEU A 70 -24.82 0.53 -21.48
N LYS A 71 -25.61 0.38 -20.42
CA LYS A 71 -25.24 0.82 -19.07
C LYS A 71 -23.96 0.13 -18.60
N PHE A 72 -23.87 -1.17 -18.78
CA PHE A 72 -22.68 -1.94 -18.45
C PHE A 72 -21.44 -1.51 -19.26
N VAL A 73 -21.58 -1.25 -20.57
CA VAL A 73 -20.50 -0.73 -21.41
C VAL A 73 -20.12 0.68 -20.98
N ALA A 74 -21.09 1.53 -20.65
CA ALA A 74 -20.87 2.89 -20.16
C ALA A 74 -20.12 2.88 -18.81
N GLU A 75 -20.57 2.10 -17.85
CA GLU A 75 -19.92 1.94 -16.54
C GLU A 75 -18.54 1.25 -16.61
N SER A 76 -18.29 0.55 -17.71
CA SER A 76 -17.02 -0.15 -17.95
C SER A 76 -16.02 0.64 -18.80
N THR A 77 -16.37 1.83 -19.26
CA THR A 77 -15.55 2.66 -20.16
C THR A 77 -15.21 3.99 -19.48
N ASP A 78 -13.92 4.25 -19.32
CA ASP A 78 -13.39 5.42 -18.60
C ASP A 78 -13.28 6.62 -19.54
N LYS A 79 -14.39 7.26 -19.83
CA LYS A 79 -14.38 8.43 -20.72
C LYS A 79 -15.16 9.59 -20.09
N SER A 80 -14.81 10.81 -20.48
CA SER A 80 -15.50 12.03 -20.05
C SER A 80 -16.97 12.05 -20.47
N SER A 81 -17.82 12.86 -19.83
CA SER A 81 -19.26 12.92 -20.08
C SER A 81 -19.64 13.17 -21.56
N ASP A 82 -18.83 13.91 -22.29
CA ASP A 82 -19.06 14.21 -23.73
C ASP A 82 -18.73 13.01 -24.61
N ASP A 83 -17.77 12.21 -24.25
CA ASP A 83 -17.42 10.95 -24.89
C ASP A 83 -18.49 9.87 -24.68
N TYR A 84 -19.21 9.89 -23.55
CA TYR A 84 -20.34 8.97 -23.29
C TYR A 84 -21.48 9.17 -24.30
N ILE A 85 -21.81 10.42 -24.61
CA ILE A 85 -22.88 10.72 -25.56
C ILE A 85 -22.51 10.25 -26.97
N SER A 86 -21.26 10.41 -27.37
CA SER A 86 -20.76 9.94 -28.67
C SER A 86 -20.70 8.40 -28.73
N LEU A 87 -20.26 7.74 -27.67
CA LEU A 87 -20.23 6.28 -27.55
C LEU A 87 -21.63 5.65 -27.57
N VAL A 88 -22.57 6.24 -26.82
CA VAL A 88 -23.97 5.79 -26.84
C VAL A 88 -24.61 5.99 -28.22
N LYS A 89 -24.35 7.13 -28.90
CA LYS A 89 -24.81 7.34 -30.29
C LYS A 89 -24.21 6.31 -31.24
N ASP A 90 -22.89 6.12 -31.21
CA ASP A 90 -22.17 5.14 -32.04
C ASP A 90 -22.67 3.69 -31.77
N ALA A 91 -22.93 3.35 -30.50
CA ALA A 91 -23.45 2.05 -30.13
C ALA A 91 -24.89 1.85 -30.62
N VAL A 92 -25.72 2.90 -30.58
CA VAL A 92 -27.09 2.86 -31.09
C VAL A 92 -27.11 2.82 -32.62
N GLU A 93 -26.29 3.59 -33.30
CA GLU A 93 -26.19 3.63 -34.78
C GLU A 93 -25.62 2.34 -35.37
N LYS A 94 -24.65 1.72 -34.67
CA LYS A 94 -24.02 0.45 -35.09
C LYS A 94 -24.72 -0.78 -34.54
N TRP A 95 -25.84 -0.59 -33.82
CA TRP A 95 -26.55 -1.69 -33.20
C TRP A 95 -27.12 -2.68 -34.26
N GLN A 96 -26.59 -3.87 -34.21
CA GLN A 96 -27.18 -5.02 -34.87
C GLN A 96 -27.63 -5.99 -33.76
N PRO A 97 -28.84 -6.56 -33.85
CA PRO A 97 -29.31 -7.55 -32.86
C PRO A 97 -28.41 -8.79 -32.95
N ARG A 98 -27.31 -8.75 -32.20
CA ARG A 98 -26.43 -9.92 -31.98
C ARG A 98 -26.77 -10.48 -30.62
N VAL A 99 -27.40 -11.63 -30.63
CA VAL A 99 -27.64 -12.38 -29.39
C VAL A 99 -26.29 -12.85 -28.85
N LYS A 100 -25.76 -12.16 -27.86
CA LYS A 100 -24.59 -12.62 -27.11
C LYS A 100 -25.08 -13.46 -25.95
N ALA A 101 -24.64 -14.71 -25.86
CA ALA A 101 -24.83 -15.52 -24.67
C ALA A 101 -24.03 -14.90 -23.53
N ARG A 102 -24.68 -14.63 -22.42
CA ARG A 102 -24.03 -14.33 -21.15
C ARG A 102 -24.20 -15.52 -20.22
N GLU A 103 -23.10 -15.92 -19.62
CA GLU A 103 -23.14 -16.88 -18.54
C GLU A 103 -23.67 -16.18 -17.30
N VAL A 104 -24.76 -16.67 -16.75
CA VAL A 104 -25.44 -16.10 -15.61
C VAL A 104 -25.42 -17.12 -14.48
N GLY A 105 -24.80 -16.75 -13.38
CA GLY A 105 -24.84 -17.49 -12.13
C GLY A 105 -26.00 -17.06 -11.24
N THR A 106 -26.14 -17.75 -10.13
CA THR A 106 -27.11 -17.44 -9.10
C THR A 106 -26.41 -17.41 -7.74
N VAL A 107 -26.73 -16.42 -6.94
CA VAL A 107 -26.27 -16.34 -5.55
C VAL A 107 -26.96 -17.44 -4.74
N GLU A 108 -26.19 -18.34 -4.16
CA GLU A 108 -26.68 -19.42 -3.30
C GLU A 108 -26.87 -18.92 -1.87
N SER A 109 -25.91 -18.16 -1.37
CA SER A 109 -25.95 -17.55 -0.03
C SER A 109 -25.15 -16.27 0.02
N VAL A 110 -25.55 -15.35 0.91
CA VAL A 110 -24.82 -14.10 1.24
C VAL A 110 -24.71 -14.02 2.75
N ALA A 111 -23.53 -13.69 3.27
CA ALA A 111 -23.30 -13.40 4.67
C ALA A 111 -22.07 -12.49 4.84
N ASP A 112 -22.20 -11.41 5.59
CA ASP A 112 -21.11 -10.54 6.05
C ASP A 112 -20.10 -10.12 4.96
N GLY A 113 -20.61 -9.72 3.78
CA GLY A 113 -19.77 -9.28 2.65
C GLY A 113 -19.18 -10.43 1.82
N VAL A 114 -19.67 -11.67 1.99
CA VAL A 114 -19.27 -12.82 1.16
C VAL A 114 -20.50 -13.45 0.53
N ALA A 115 -20.41 -13.78 -0.76
CA ALA A 115 -21.45 -14.48 -1.49
C ALA A 115 -20.91 -15.77 -2.12
N ALA A 116 -21.65 -16.86 -1.97
CA ALA A 116 -21.45 -18.09 -2.74
C ALA A 116 -22.29 -18.01 -4.01
N VAL A 117 -21.63 -18.12 -5.16
CA VAL A 117 -22.27 -18.04 -6.48
C VAL A 117 -22.11 -19.36 -7.19
N THR A 118 -23.20 -19.88 -7.75
CA THR A 118 -23.24 -21.12 -8.55
C THR A 118 -23.62 -20.84 -9.99
N GLY A 119 -23.29 -21.78 -10.89
CA GLY A 119 -23.68 -21.69 -12.31
C GLY A 119 -22.76 -20.82 -13.17
N LEU A 120 -21.68 -20.28 -12.65
CA LEU A 120 -20.65 -19.59 -13.41
C LEU A 120 -19.48 -20.55 -13.68
N HIS A 121 -19.29 -20.90 -14.94
CA HIS A 121 -18.14 -21.70 -15.35
C HIS A 121 -17.05 -20.80 -15.94
N GLY A 122 -15.78 -21.11 -15.64
CA GLY A 122 -14.66 -20.36 -16.18
C GLY A 122 -14.47 -18.95 -15.62
N VAL A 123 -14.98 -18.68 -14.41
CA VAL A 123 -14.62 -17.50 -13.62
C VAL A 123 -13.14 -17.56 -13.29
N LYS A 124 -12.45 -16.41 -13.38
CA LYS A 124 -11.04 -16.30 -13.03
C LYS A 124 -10.88 -15.76 -11.62
N TYR A 125 -9.81 -16.17 -10.96
CA TYR A 125 -9.41 -15.58 -9.70
C TYR A 125 -9.18 -14.06 -9.86
N GLY A 126 -9.73 -13.24 -8.98
CA GLY A 126 -9.64 -11.78 -9.07
C GLY A 126 -10.56 -11.15 -10.12
N GLU A 127 -11.48 -11.90 -10.72
CA GLU A 127 -12.46 -11.35 -11.67
C GLU A 127 -13.58 -10.62 -10.92
N ILE A 128 -13.98 -9.47 -11.45
CA ILE A 128 -15.13 -8.72 -10.95
C ILE A 128 -16.42 -9.41 -11.45
N LEU A 129 -17.30 -9.69 -10.51
CA LEU A 129 -18.66 -10.16 -10.77
C LEU A 129 -19.63 -9.00 -10.58
N ALA A 130 -20.61 -8.89 -11.47
CA ALA A 130 -21.67 -7.89 -11.41
C ALA A 130 -22.99 -8.56 -11.00
N PHE A 131 -23.61 -8.05 -9.98
CA PHE A 131 -24.89 -8.51 -9.44
C PHE A 131 -26.03 -7.70 -10.04
N ASP A 132 -27.23 -8.29 -10.16
CA ASP A 132 -28.40 -7.61 -10.74
C ASP A 132 -28.83 -6.39 -9.91
N GLY A 133 -28.60 -6.38 -8.61
CA GLY A 133 -28.83 -5.23 -7.71
C GLY A 133 -27.91 -4.03 -7.98
N GLY A 134 -26.83 -4.21 -8.73
CA GLY A 134 -25.84 -3.20 -9.07
C GLY A 134 -24.54 -3.31 -8.27
N GLU A 135 -24.49 -4.20 -7.29
CA GLU A 135 -23.31 -4.48 -6.49
C GLU A 135 -22.22 -5.14 -7.34
N LYS A 136 -20.98 -5.00 -6.87
CA LYS A 136 -19.81 -5.65 -7.46
C LYS A 136 -19.12 -6.51 -6.42
N GLY A 137 -18.65 -7.67 -6.87
CA GLY A 137 -17.87 -8.58 -6.02
C GLY A 137 -16.61 -9.06 -6.72
N LEU A 138 -15.68 -9.56 -5.95
CA LEU A 138 -14.39 -10.11 -6.40
C LEU A 138 -14.37 -11.61 -6.16
N ALA A 139 -14.17 -12.41 -7.20
CA ALA A 139 -14.05 -13.86 -7.11
C ALA A 139 -12.70 -14.25 -6.48
N LEU A 140 -12.72 -14.87 -5.30
CA LEU A 140 -11.52 -15.27 -4.56
C LEU A 140 -11.42 -16.78 -4.31
N ASP A 141 -12.52 -17.49 -4.35
CA ASP A 141 -12.55 -18.94 -4.19
C ASP A 141 -13.23 -19.56 -5.40
N LEU A 142 -12.55 -20.45 -6.10
CA LEU A 142 -13.05 -21.06 -7.33
C LEU A 142 -13.32 -22.53 -7.08
N ASN A 143 -14.52 -22.96 -7.46
CA ASN A 143 -14.91 -24.37 -7.42
C ASN A 143 -15.50 -24.82 -8.77
N GLU A 144 -15.77 -26.12 -8.93
CA GLU A 144 -16.23 -26.68 -10.20
C GLU A 144 -17.56 -26.08 -10.67
N ASN A 145 -18.42 -25.62 -9.77
CA ASN A 145 -19.78 -25.17 -10.06
C ASN A 145 -19.97 -23.66 -9.92
N GLY A 146 -18.95 -22.91 -9.49
CA GLY A 146 -19.10 -21.47 -9.27
C GLY A 146 -17.91 -20.84 -8.55
N ALA A 147 -18.18 -19.80 -7.76
CA ALA A 147 -17.16 -19.06 -7.04
C ALA A 147 -17.66 -18.54 -5.69
N GLY A 148 -16.79 -18.54 -4.69
CA GLY A 148 -16.92 -17.70 -3.51
C GLY A 148 -16.37 -16.30 -3.83
N CYS A 149 -17.20 -15.29 -3.65
CA CYS A 149 -16.80 -13.91 -3.91
C CYS A 149 -16.99 -13.02 -2.68
N ILE A 150 -16.14 -12.01 -2.58
CA ILE A 150 -16.29 -10.93 -1.61
C ILE A 150 -17.03 -9.77 -2.26
N LEU A 151 -18.00 -9.21 -1.56
CA LEU A 151 -18.79 -8.08 -2.02
C LEU A 151 -18.13 -6.78 -1.53
N PHE A 152 -18.05 -5.78 -2.39
CA PHE A 152 -17.56 -4.46 -1.98
C PHE A 152 -18.64 -3.68 -1.20
N ASP A 153 -19.90 -3.93 -1.56
CA ASP A 153 -21.09 -3.47 -0.88
C ASP A 153 -22.07 -4.64 -0.83
N ASP A 154 -22.74 -4.89 0.30
CA ASP A 154 -23.65 -6.02 0.49
C ASP A 154 -25.08 -5.58 0.89
N GLU A 155 -25.37 -4.27 0.88
CA GLU A 155 -26.64 -3.72 1.35
C GLU A 155 -27.86 -4.29 0.62
N ASN A 156 -27.74 -4.60 -0.67
CA ASN A 156 -28.87 -5.05 -1.50
C ASN A 156 -28.72 -6.50 -2.01
N SER A 157 -27.62 -7.19 -1.74
CA SER A 157 -27.40 -8.56 -2.24
C SER A 157 -28.23 -9.60 -1.48
N TYR A 158 -28.85 -10.52 -2.19
CA TYR A 158 -29.71 -11.57 -1.61
C TYR A 158 -29.56 -12.94 -2.31
N ALA A 159 -29.92 -14.00 -1.59
CA ALA A 159 -29.91 -15.33 -2.17
C ALA A 159 -30.96 -15.45 -3.30
N GLY A 160 -30.59 -16.06 -4.40
CA GLY A 160 -31.41 -16.18 -5.62
C GLY A 160 -31.15 -15.05 -6.65
N GLU A 161 -30.39 -14.02 -6.31
CA GLU A 161 -30.01 -12.96 -7.22
C GLU A 161 -29.15 -13.48 -8.38
N LYS A 162 -29.26 -12.82 -9.55
CA LYS A 162 -28.45 -13.15 -10.72
C LYS A 162 -27.12 -12.43 -10.71
N VAL A 163 -26.09 -13.15 -11.14
CA VAL A 163 -24.70 -12.67 -11.19
C VAL A 163 -24.10 -12.94 -12.55
N CYS A 164 -23.39 -11.97 -13.10
CA CYS A 164 -22.71 -12.07 -14.39
C CYS A 164 -21.20 -11.86 -14.25
N LYS A 165 -20.43 -12.58 -15.09
CA LYS A 165 -19.01 -12.30 -15.26
C LYS A 165 -18.81 -10.99 -16.01
N THR A 166 -17.85 -10.18 -15.57
CA THR A 166 -17.47 -8.95 -16.29
C THR A 166 -16.35 -9.19 -17.29
N GLY A 167 -15.59 -10.26 -17.15
CA GLY A 167 -14.38 -10.53 -17.92
C GLY A 167 -13.21 -9.61 -17.54
N LYS A 168 -13.36 -8.79 -16.51
CA LYS A 168 -12.33 -7.84 -16.04
C LYS A 168 -11.85 -8.22 -14.65
N THR A 169 -10.56 -8.10 -14.43
CA THR A 169 -9.97 -8.18 -13.10
C THR A 169 -10.15 -6.86 -12.36
N ALA A 170 -10.13 -6.90 -11.03
CA ALA A 170 -10.20 -5.69 -10.22
C ALA A 170 -9.02 -4.75 -10.54
N GLY A 171 -9.31 -3.48 -10.69
CA GLY A 171 -8.33 -2.45 -11.01
C GLY A 171 -8.69 -1.10 -10.43
N VAL A 172 -7.70 -0.24 -10.30
CA VAL A 172 -7.83 1.16 -9.86
C VAL A 172 -7.57 2.08 -11.04
N GLY A 173 -8.46 3.05 -11.25
CA GLY A 173 -8.26 4.11 -12.22
C GLY A 173 -7.20 5.09 -11.74
N VAL A 174 -6.22 5.38 -12.57
CA VAL A 174 -5.07 6.24 -12.22
C VAL A 174 -4.77 7.26 -13.30
N SER A 175 -4.25 8.39 -12.87
CA SER A 175 -3.65 9.44 -13.69
C SER A 175 -2.74 10.30 -12.82
N ASP A 176 -2.05 11.28 -13.39
CA ASP A 176 -1.28 12.24 -12.58
C ASP A 176 -2.17 13.12 -11.69
N GLU A 177 -3.47 13.30 -12.01
CA GLU A 177 -4.43 14.04 -11.19
C GLU A 177 -4.81 13.37 -9.86
N ILE A 178 -4.43 12.10 -9.67
CA ILE A 178 -4.63 11.39 -8.40
C ILE A 178 -3.72 11.93 -7.27
N ILE A 179 -2.64 12.62 -7.62
CA ILE A 179 -1.72 13.22 -6.65
C ILE A 179 -2.48 14.32 -5.87
N GLY A 180 -2.34 14.34 -4.57
CA GLY A 180 -3.04 15.28 -3.69
C GLY A 180 -4.47 14.87 -3.35
N ARG A 181 -4.91 13.68 -3.75
CA ARG A 181 -6.26 13.18 -3.52
C ARG A 181 -6.30 12.15 -2.39
N VAL A 182 -7.49 12.04 -1.79
CA VAL A 182 -7.84 10.95 -0.88
C VAL A 182 -8.87 10.07 -1.57
N ILE A 183 -8.52 8.81 -1.76
CA ILE A 183 -9.35 7.82 -2.46
C ILE A 183 -9.69 6.64 -1.55
N ASN A 184 -10.78 5.95 -1.86
CA ASN A 184 -11.12 4.67 -1.21
C ASN A 184 -10.33 3.50 -1.82
N ALA A 185 -10.57 2.30 -1.33
CA ALA A 185 -9.92 1.08 -1.81
C ALA A 185 -10.23 0.72 -3.27
N LEU A 186 -11.29 1.27 -3.86
CA LEU A 186 -11.68 1.07 -5.27
C LEU A 186 -11.13 2.17 -6.20
N GLY A 187 -10.40 3.16 -5.66
CA GLY A 187 -9.86 4.28 -6.43
C GLY A 187 -10.81 5.47 -6.58
N GLU A 188 -11.97 5.45 -5.91
CA GLU A 188 -12.93 6.53 -5.95
C GLU A 188 -12.54 7.67 -5.00
N PRO A 189 -12.62 8.95 -5.43
CA PRO A 189 -12.26 10.08 -4.57
C PRO A 189 -13.29 10.27 -3.45
N ILE A 190 -12.79 10.44 -2.22
CA ILE A 190 -13.61 10.64 -1.00
C ILE A 190 -13.28 11.96 -0.29
N ASP A 191 -12.50 12.83 -0.92
CA ASP A 191 -12.05 14.12 -0.38
C ASP A 191 -12.99 15.29 -0.68
N GLY A 192 -14.10 15.04 -1.37
CA GLY A 192 -15.08 16.07 -1.74
C GLY A 192 -14.65 16.99 -2.87
N LYS A 193 -13.50 16.73 -3.52
CA LYS A 193 -12.98 17.56 -4.62
C LYS A 193 -13.50 17.15 -6.01
N GLY A 194 -14.49 16.25 -6.08
CA GLY A 194 -15.04 15.71 -7.33
C GLY A 194 -14.17 14.61 -7.96
N SER A 195 -14.61 14.07 -9.09
CA SER A 195 -13.89 13.07 -9.87
C SER A 195 -12.65 13.66 -10.54
N PHE A 196 -11.68 12.81 -10.87
CA PHE A 196 -10.51 13.15 -11.68
C PHE A 196 -10.52 12.30 -12.97
N ALA A 197 -9.82 12.76 -14.00
CA ALA A 197 -9.69 12.01 -15.24
C ALA A 197 -8.91 10.73 -15.02
N ILE A 198 -9.37 9.61 -15.60
CA ILE A 198 -8.66 8.34 -15.54
C ILE A 198 -7.95 8.12 -16.88
N GLU A 199 -6.64 7.95 -16.84
CA GLU A 199 -5.83 7.67 -18.03
C GLU A 199 -5.62 6.17 -18.24
N ARG A 200 -5.47 5.43 -17.14
CA ARG A 200 -5.19 3.99 -17.17
C ARG A 200 -5.84 3.27 -16.00
N TYR A 201 -6.25 2.03 -16.22
CA TYR A 201 -6.62 1.09 -15.14
C TYR A 201 -5.41 0.22 -14.80
N MET A 202 -5.00 0.28 -13.54
CA MET A 202 -3.95 -0.59 -13.00
C MET A 202 -4.60 -1.76 -12.26
N PRO A 203 -4.27 -3.02 -12.61
CA PRO A 203 -4.83 -4.17 -11.91
C PRO A 203 -4.34 -4.17 -10.45
N VAL A 204 -5.26 -4.43 -9.50
CA VAL A 204 -4.89 -4.51 -8.08
C VAL A 204 -3.98 -5.70 -7.80
N GLU A 205 -4.17 -6.80 -8.51
CA GLU A 205 -3.29 -7.97 -8.47
C GLU A 205 -2.40 -7.99 -9.72
N SER A 206 -1.11 -7.81 -9.53
CA SER A 206 -0.08 -7.86 -10.58
C SER A 206 1.07 -8.75 -10.14
N PRO A 207 1.72 -9.46 -11.05
CA PRO A 207 2.95 -10.18 -10.73
C PRO A 207 4.07 -9.18 -10.38
N ALA A 208 4.90 -9.56 -9.42
CA ALA A 208 6.09 -8.79 -9.09
C ALA A 208 7.06 -8.69 -10.29
N PRO A 209 7.85 -7.62 -10.40
CA PRO A 209 8.88 -7.50 -11.44
C PRO A 209 9.83 -8.72 -11.44
N ALA A 210 10.15 -9.23 -12.62
CA ALA A 210 11.08 -10.36 -12.76
C ALA A 210 12.49 -9.97 -12.28
N ILE A 211 13.32 -10.96 -11.94
CA ILE A 211 14.69 -10.72 -11.44
C ILE A 211 15.52 -9.91 -12.46
N ILE A 212 15.37 -10.20 -13.75
CA ILE A 212 16.07 -9.50 -14.83
C ILE A 212 15.61 -8.05 -15.03
N ASP A 213 14.40 -7.70 -14.57
CA ASP A 213 13.83 -6.38 -14.67
C ASP A 213 14.21 -5.47 -13.48
N ARG A 214 14.91 -6.03 -12.48
CA ARG A 214 15.32 -5.31 -11.25
C ARG A 214 16.75 -4.78 -11.35
N SER A 215 16.98 -3.62 -10.76
CA SER A 215 18.30 -3.05 -10.49
C SER A 215 18.68 -3.20 -9.01
N PRO A 216 19.99 -3.23 -8.69
CA PRO A 216 20.43 -3.19 -7.29
C PRO A 216 19.96 -1.93 -6.56
N VAL A 217 19.64 -2.10 -5.27
CA VAL A 217 19.26 -1.00 -4.37
C VAL A 217 20.54 -0.33 -3.86
N ASN A 218 20.91 0.81 -4.44
CA ASN A 218 22.15 1.54 -4.15
C ASN A 218 21.96 3.06 -4.09
N GLU A 219 20.73 3.55 -4.19
CA GLU A 219 20.40 4.96 -4.04
C GLU A 219 19.62 5.16 -2.74
N PRO A 220 20.02 6.15 -1.88
CA PRO A 220 19.34 6.38 -0.62
C PRO A 220 17.95 6.97 -0.81
N LEU A 221 16.97 6.48 -0.05
CA LEU A 221 15.75 7.18 0.27
C LEU A 221 15.99 7.92 1.59
N LYS A 222 16.20 9.22 1.53
CA LYS A 222 16.50 10.04 2.71
C LYS A 222 15.21 10.23 3.54
N THR A 223 15.19 9.68 4.75
CA THR A 223 14.03 9.81 5.64
C THR A 223 14.02 11.11 6.43
N GLY A 224 15.19 11.72 6.61
CA GLY A 224 15.40 12.90 7.46
C GLY A 224 15.31 12.57 8.95
N ILE A 225 15.35 11.28 9.29
CA ILE A 225 15.33 10.80 10.66
C ILE A 225 16.75 10.31 10.98
N LEU A 226 17.49 11.08 11.76
CA LEU A 226 18.90 10.83 12.04
C LEU A 226 19.20 9.39 12.46
N THR A 227 18.35 8.81 13.31
CA THR A 227 18.51 7.42 13.77
C THR A 227 18.41 6.42 12.63
N VAL A 228 17.51 6.65 11.68
CA VAL A 228 17.28 5.77 10.52
C VAL A 228 18.39 5.95 9.50
N ASP A 229 18.61 7.18 9.03
CA ASP A 229 19.54 7.47 7.94
C ASP A 229 20.99 7.17 8.32
N ALA A 230 21.35 7.32 9.62
CA ALA A 230 22.66 6.97 10.12
C ALA A 230 22.88 5.47 10.31
N MET A 231 21.91 4.76 10.90
CA MET A 231 22.13 3.37 11.35
C MET A 231 21.42 2.31 10.54
N PHE A 232 20.28 2.64 9.95
CA PHE A 232 19.42 1.72 9.21
C PHE A 232 18.99 2.35 7.89
N PRO A 233 19.94 2.78 7.04
CA PRO A 233 19.60 3.50 5.82
C PRO A 233 18.71 2.69 4.92
N ILE A 234 17.75 3.38 4.32
CA ILE A 234 16.75 2.83 3.40
C ILE A 234 17.13 3.21 1.98
N GLY A 235 17.10 2.26 1.08
CA GLY A 235 17.37 2.48 -0.34
C GLY A 235 16.09 2.53 -1.16
N LYS A 236 16.13 3.26 -2.28
CA LYS A 236 15.05 3.30 -3.26
C LYS A 236 14.82 1.90 -3.86
N GLY A 237 13.62 1.36 -3.69
CA GLY A 237 13.27 -0.02 -4.06
C GLY A 237 13.36 -1.03 -2.93
N GLN A 238 13.71 -0.61 -1.71
CA GLN A 238 13.80 -1.46 -0.53
C GLN A 238 12.45 -1.60 0.17
N ARG A 239 12.28 -2.71 0.89
CA ARG A 239 11.17 -2.96 1.82
C ARG A 239 11.71 -2.92 3.24
N GLU A 240 11.33 -1.91 4.01
CA GLU A 240 11.78 -1.77 5.40
C GLU A 240 10.57 -1.78 6.33
N LEU A 241 10.47 -2.81 7.16
CA LEU A 241 9.36 -2.98 8.09
C LEU A 241 9.48 -2.03 9.28
N ILE A 242 8.39 -1.37 9.65
CA ILE A 242 8.26 -0.63 10.90
C ILE A 242 7.41 -1.46 11.85
N VAL A 243 8.00 -2.00 12.91
CA VAL A 243 7.34 -2.93 13.83
C VAL A 243 7.45 -2.47 15.28
N GLY A 244 6.42 -2.67 16.06
CA GLY A 244 6.37 -2.34 17.50
C GLY A 244 4.95 -2.24 18.03
N ASP A 245 4.83 -2.05 19.35
CA ASP A 245 3.54 -1.97 20.01
C ASP A 245 2.72 -0.74 19.61
N ARG A 246 1.45 -0.73 20.00
CA ARG A 246 0.60 0.45 19.76
C ARG A 246 1.17 1.69 20.42
N GLN A 247 1.03 2.84 19.76
CA GLN A 247 1.45 4.15 20.25
C GLN A 247 2.97 4.32 20.47
N THR A 248 3.80 3.50 19.85
CA THR A 248 5.27 3.64 19.90
C THR A 248 5.84 4.63 18.87
N GLY A 249 4.97 5.28 18.07
CA GLY A 249 5.40 6.28 17.08
C GLY A 249 5.60 5.76 15.66
N LYS A 250 5.12 4.54 15.32
CA LYS A 250 5.26 3.94 13.97
C LYS A 250 4.75 4.85 12.86
N THR A 251 3.50 5.29 12.98
CA THR A 251 2.86 6.22 12.03
C THR A 251 3.62 7.55 11.92
N GLY A 252 4.09 8.10 13.05
CA GLY A 252 4.86 9.35 13.06
C GLY A 252 6.17 9.22 12.27
N LEU A 253 6.89 8.12 12.44
CA LEU A 253 8.12 7.84 11.68
C LEU A 253 7.84 7.76 10.16
N ALA A 254 6.75 7.12 9.76
CA ALA A 254 6.35 7.04 8.36
C ALA A 254 5.94 8.41 7.80
N ILE A 255 5.25 9.24 8.59
CA ILE A 255 4.91 10.62 8.19
C ILE A 255 6.17 11.46 8.01
N ASP A 256 7.12 11.42 8.94
CA ASP A 256 8.39 12.15 8.83
C ASP A 256 9.16 11.76 7.56
N ALA A 257 9.18 10.46 7.22
CA ALA A 257 9.76 10.00 5.97
C ALA A 257 9.05 10.58 4.74
N ILE A 258 7.72 10.71 4.75
CA ILE A 258 6.95 11.37 3.68
C ILE A 258 7.29 12.87 3.62
N LEU A 259 7.26 13.58 4.75
CA LEU A 259 7.54 15.02 4.81
C LEU A 259 8.93 15.34 4.24
N ASN A 260 9.89 14.47 4.46
CA ASN A 260 11.24 14.65 3.94
C ASN A 260 11.37 14.45 2.43
N GLN A 261 10.34 13.98 1.72
CA GLN A 261 10.40 13.83 0.26
C GLN A 261 10.14 15.13 -0.51
N LYS A 262 9.78 16.22 0.18
CA LYS A 262 9.54 17.53 -0.45
C LYS A 262 10.74 17.96 -1.30
N GLY A 263 10.51 18.21 -2.59
CA GLY A 263 11.53 18.64 -3.54
C GLY A 263 12.53 17.56 -3.99
N LYS A 264 12.31 16.27 -3.62
CA LYS A 264 13.23 15.17 -3.96
C LYS A 264 12.71 14.30 -5.13
N ASN A 265 11.65 14.75 -5.81
CA ASN A 265 11.04 14.04 -6.93
C ASN A 265 10.62 12.59 -6.60
N VAL A 266 10.10 12.38 -5.40
CA VAL A 266 9.54 11.12 -4.92
C VAL A 266 8.05 11.32 -4.69
N ILE A 267 7.23 10.46 -5.30
CA ILE A 267 5.80 10.43 -5.06
C ILE A 267 5.53 9.54 -3.85
N CYS A 268 4.65 10.00 -2.97
CA CYS A 268 4.30 9.24 -1.78
C CYS A 268 2.88 8.66 -1.91
N VAL A 269 2.70 7.43 -1.44
CA VAL A 269 1.39 6.78 -1.33
C VAL A 269 1.22 6.33 0.11
N TYR A 270 0.21 6.87 0.79
CA TYR A 270 -0.11 6.45 2.15
C TYR A 270 -1.38 5.61 2.17
N CYS A 271 -1.26 4.35 2.53
CA CYS A 271 -2.39 3.43 2.65
C CYS A 271 -2.79 3.25 4.12
N ALA A 272 -3.94 3.80 4.48
CA ALA A 272 -4.55 3.63 5.80
C ALA A 272 -5.54 2.47 5.78
N VAL A 273 -5.23 1.37 6.48
CA VAL A 273 -6.05 0.16 6.53
C VAL A 273 -6.73 0.04 7.88
N GLY A 274 -8.08 -0.02 7.88
CA GLY A 274 -8.87 -0.23 9.08
C GLY A 274 -8.62 0.82 10.16
N GLN A 275 -8.32 2.06 9.77
CA GLN A 275 -8.11 3.18 10.69
C GLN A 275 -9.40 3.99 10.91
N LYS A 276 -9.45 4.72 12.04
CA LYS A 276 -10.56 5.63 12.30
C LYS A 276 -10.47 6.85 11.37
N ALA A 277 -11.59 7.25 10.77
CA ALA A 277 -11.67 8.41 9.87
C ALA A 277 -11.11 9.71 10.53
N SER A 278 -11.30 9.90 11.84
CA SER A 278 -10.75 11.04 12.57
C SER A 278 -9.21 11.04 12.60
N THR A 279 -8.58 9.88 12.66
CA THR A 279 -7.11 9.74 12.62
C THR A 279 -6.57 10.08 11.24
N VAL A 280 -7.21 9.55 10.19
CA VAL A 280 -6.81 9.83 8.80
C VAL A 280 -7.05 11.29 8.44
N LYS A 281 -8.16 11.90 8.88
CA LYS A 281 -8.42 13.33 8.68
C LYS A 281 -7.32 14.21 9.29
N ARG A 282 -6.84 13.86 10.50
CA ARG A 282 -5.72 14.58 11.14
C ARG A 282 -4.41 14.39 10.35
N LEU A 283 -4.14 13.19 9.87
CA LEU A 283 -2.97 12.89 9.03
C LEU A 283 -3.01 13.71 7.74
N VAL A 284 -4.13 13.70 7.01
CA VAL A 284 -4.29 14.50 5.78
C VAL A 284 -4.05 15.98 6.05
N LYS A 285 -4.59 16.50 7.17
CA LYS A 285 -4.35 17.87 7.60
C LYS A 285 -2.86 18.15 7.88
N THR A 286 -2.15 17.25 8.57
CA THR A 286 -0.69 17.37 8.79
C THR A 286 0.07 17.40 7.46
N LEU A 287 -0.27 16.53 6.50
CA LEU A 287 0.34 16.53 5.18
C LEU A 287 0.07 17.83 4.42
N GLU A 288 -1.14 18.36 4.51
CA GLU A 288 -1.54 19.62 3.86
C GLU A 288 -0.81 20.82 4.46
N GLU A 289 -0.78 20.95 5.80
CA GLU A 289 -0.10 22.03 6.53
C GLU A 289 1.41 22.09 6.23
N ASN A 290 2.04 20.94 5.97
CA ASN A 290 3.46 20.84 5.59
C ASN A 290 3.70 20.88 4.06
N GLY A 291 2.64 21.00 3.24
CA GLY A 291 2.73 20.99 1.78
C GLY A 291 3.14 19.64 1.20
N ALA A 292 2.97 18.55 1.97
CA ALA A 292 3.31 17.20 1.53
C ALA A 292 2.18 16.55 0.73
N LEU A 293 0.97 17.06 0.82
CA LEU A 293 -0.16 16.55 0.03
C LEU A 293 0.05 16.77 -1.48
N GLU A 294 0.85 17.79 -1.88
CA GLU A 294 1.17 18.10 -3.27
C GLU A 294 1.90 16.97 -4.04
N TYR A 295 2.48 16.01 -3.32
CA TYR A 295 3.16 14.85 -3.90
C TYR A 295 2.73 13.53 -3.23
N THR A 296 1.60 13.53 -2.52
CA THR A 296 1.12 12.35 -1.78
C THR A 296 -0.30 11.98 -2.20
N VAL A 297 -0.52 10.68 -2.44
CA VAL A 297 -1.84 10.05 -2.60
C VAL A 297 -2.19 9.33 -1.31
N VAL A 298 -3.42 9.50 -0.82
CA VAL A 298 -3.90 8.79 0.37
C VAL A 298 -4.97 7.79 -0.05
N VAL A 299 -4.70 6.50 0.18
CA VAL A 299 -5.67 5.41 0.01
C VAL A 299 -6.22 5.05 1.38
N PHE A 300 -7.51 5.15 1.56
CA PHE A 300 -8.14 4.97 2.87
C PHE A 300 -9.23 3.91 2.83
N SER A 301 -9.12 2.96 3.75
CA SER A 301 -10.20 2.05 4.12
C SER A 301 -10.46 2.15 5.63
N SER A 302 -11.69 2.52 5.97
CA SER A 302 -12.12 2.77 7.34
C SER A 302 -12.22 1.48 8.16
N ALA A 303 -12.05 1.58 9.47
CA ALA A 303 -12.36 0.49 10.40
C ALA A 303 -13.86 0.11 10.45
N ALA A 304 -14.74 0.99 9.94
CA ALA A 304 -16.17 0.75 9.84
C ALA A 304 -16.58 0.14 8.49
N GLU A 305 -15.69 0.13 7.50
CA GLU A 305 -15.94 -0.51 6.22
C GLU A 305 -15.83 -2.03 6.30
N SER A 306 -16.43 -2.69 5.32
CA SER A 306 -16.43 -4.16 5.20
C SER A 306 -15.00 -4.73 5.10
N ALA A 307 -14.82 -5.99 5.49
CA ALA A 307 -13.53 -6.67 5.39
C ALA A 307 -12.97 -6.72 3.95
N PRO A 308 -13.79 -6.88 2.89
CA PRO A 308 -13.33 -6.76 1.50
C PRO A 308 -12.61 -5.45 1.18
N MET A 309 -13.14 -4.32 1.62
CA MET A 309 -12.53 -3.01 1.38
C MET A 309 -11.18 -2.87 2.09
N GLN A 310 -11.07 -3.36 3.33
CA GLN A 310 -9.81 -3.39 4.08
C GLN A 310 -8.77 -4.34 3.45
N TYR A 311 -9.25 -5.46 2.85
CA TYR A 311 -8.40 -6.41 2.15
C TYR A 311 -7.80 -5.84 0.86
N ILE A 312 -8.60 -5.13 0.05
CA ILE A 312 -8.15 -4.66 -1.26
C ILE A 312 -7.29 -3.39 -1.18
N ALA A 313 -7.45 -2.56 -0.13
CA ALA A 313 -6.79 -1.26 0.00
C ALA A 313 -5.26 -1.28 -0.18
N PRO A 314 -4.47 -2.20 0.43
CA PRO A 314 -3.02 -2.25 0.19
C PRO A 314 -2.65 -2.62 -1.25
N PHE A 315 -3.43 -3.47 -1.89
CA PHE A 315 -3.22 -3.83 -3.30
C PHE A 315 -3.54 -2.66 -4.23
N SER A 316 -4.58 -1.89 -3.93
CA SER A 316 -4.91 -0.65 -4.64
C SER A 316 -3.82 0.40 -4.51
N ALA A 317 -3.29 0.61 -3.30
CA ALA A 317 -2.16 1.50 -3.07
C ALA A 317 -0.90 1.05 -3.82
N CYS A 318 -0.66 -0.26 -3.88
CA CYS A 318 0.43 -0.83 -4.68
C CYS A 318 0.22 -0.59 -6.17
N ALA A 319 -0.99 -0.78 -6.69
CA ALA A 319 -1.32 -0.53 -8.10
C ALA A 319 -1.12 0.94 -8.50
N VAL A 320 -1.55 1.89 -7.63
CA VAL A 320 -1.25 3.32 -7.79
C VAL A 320 0.26 3.57 -7.81
N SER A 321 1.01 2.94 -6.93
CA SER A 321 2.47 3.07 -6.86
C SER A 321 3.15 2.52 -8.12
N GLU A 322 2.67 1.40 -8.67
CA GLU A 322 3.18 0.80 -9.91
C GLU A 322 2.96 1.70 -11.14
N TYR A 323 1.85 2.42 -11.21
CA TYR A 323 1.63 3.38 -12.28
C TYR A 323 2.80 4.37 -12.36
N PHE A 324 3.14 5.01 -11.26
CA PHE A 324 4.24 5.97 -11.21
C PHE A 324 5.62 5.32 -11.41
N MET A 325 5.83 4.13 -10.87
CA MET A 325 7.08 3.38 -11.07
C MET A 325 7.31 3.07 -12.56
N HIS A 326 6.26 2.69 -13.29
CA HIS A 326 6.34 2.43 -14.72
C HIS A 326 6.55 3.69 -15.56
N GLU A 327 6.16 4.87 -15.05
CA GLU A 327 6.49 6.18 -15.62
C GLU A 327 7.93 6.65 -15.26
N GLY A 328 8.73 5.77 -14.65
CA GLY A 328 10.12 6.06 -14.28
C GLY A 328 10.28 6.92 -13.04
N LYS A 329 9.23 7.11 -12.25
CA LYS A 329 9.26 7.90 -11.00
C LYS A 329 9.64 7.02 -9.82
N ASP A 330 10.24 7.63 -8.80
CA ASP A 330 10.48 6.97 -7.51
C ASP A 330 9.26 7.15 -6.62
N VAL A 331 8.83 6.06 -5.97
CA VAL A 331 7.64 6.04 -5.11
C VAL A 331 8.01 5.56 -3.72
N LEU A 332 7.46 6.21 -2.69
CA LEU A 332 7.45 5.75 -1.31
C LEU A 332 6.04 5.34 -0.93
N VAL A 333 5.82 4.06 -0.68
CA VAL A 333 4.51 3.56 -0.21
C VAL A 333 4.58 3.15 1.26
N VAL A 334 3.61 3.63 2.03
CA VAL A 334 3.42 3.27 3.44
C VAL A 334 2.14 2.44 3.57
N TYR A 335 2.21 1.29 4.25
CA TYR A 335 1.03 0.47 4.58
C TYR A 335 0.76 0.51 6.09
N ASP A 336 -0.18 1.31 6.53
CA ASP A 336 -0.52 1.51 7.95
C ASP A 336 -1.94 0.99 8.26
N ASP A 337 -2.16 -0.27 8.73
CA ASP A 337 -1.14 -1.28 9.00
C ASP A 337 -1.50 -2.66 8.40
N LEU A 338 -0.48 -3.47 8.16
CA LEU A 338 -0.66 -4.82 7.61
C LEU A 338 -1.20 -5.82 8.66
N SER A 339 -1.18 -5.50 9.96
CA SER A 339 -1.82 -6.34 10.97
C SER A 339 -3.33 -6.35 10.79
N LYS A 340 -3.94 -5.20 10.52
CA LYS A 340 -5.38 -5.10 10.22
C LYS A 340 -5.72 -5.71 8.88
N HIS A 341 -4.86 -5.55 7.88
CA HIS A 341 -4.99 -6.25 6.60
C HIS A 341 -5.04 -7.77 6.78
N ALA A 342 -4.15 -8.33 7.61
CA ALA A 342 -4.16 -9.74 7.94
C ALA A 342 -5.46 -10.17 8.65
N VAL A 343 -5.98 -9.36 9.57
CA VAL A 343 -7.26 -9.62 10.25
C VAL A 343 -8.42 -9.62 9.27
N ALA A 344 -8.49 -8.65 8.35
CA ALA A 344 -9.50 -8.61 7.31
C ALA A 344 -9.45 -9.88 6.44
N TYR A 345 -8.27 -10.30 6.01
CA TYR A 345 -8.10 -11.52 5.21
C TYR A 345 -8.48 -12.80 5.99
N ARG A 346 -8.17 -12.85 7.29
CA ARG A 346 -8.61 -13.95 8.18
C ARG A 346 -10.13 -14.03 8.22
N THR A 347 -10.81 -12.89 8.41
CA THR A 347 -12.27 -12.82 8.44
C THR A 347 -12.86 -13.33 7.13
N LEU A 348 -12.39 -12.83 5.99
CA LEU A 348 -12.85 -13.27 4.67
C LEU A 348 -12.61 -14.77 4.43
N SER A 349 -11.46 -15.28 4.83
CA SER A 349 -11.11 -16.69 4.66
C SER A 349 -12.01 -17.60 5.49
N LEU A 350 -12.35 -17.21 6.72
CA LEU A 350 -13.29 -17.95 7.56
C LEU A 350 -14.72 -17.93 7.00
N LEU A 351 -15.17 -16.78 6.48
CA LEU A 351 -16.48 -16.64 5.85
C LEU A 351 -16.58 -17.46 4.54
N LEU A 352 -15.49 -17.55 3.78
CA LEU A 352 -15.38 -18.44 2.62
C LEU A 352 -15.25 -19.93 2.98
N GLY A 353 -15.29 -20.30 4.27
CA GLY A 353 -15.19 -21.68 4.74
C GLY A 353 -13.80 -22.30 4.61
N ARG A 354 -12.73 -21.52 4.43
CA ARG A 354 -11.37 -22.02 4.37
C ARG A 354 -10.89 -22.48 5.75
N SER A 355 -10.19 -23.61 5.78
CA SER A 355 -9.68 -24.18 7.05
C SER A 355 -8.68 -23.24 7.72
N PRO A 356 -8.89 -22.89 9.00
CA PRO A 356 -7.98 -22.03 9.73
C PRO A 356 -6.70 -22.78 10.14
N GLY A 357 -5.56 -22.06 10.10
CA GLY A 357 -4.27 -22.49 10.63
C GLY A 357 -3.92 -21.84 11.97
N ARG A 358 -2.63 -21.52 12.15
CA ARG A 358 -2.11 -20.86 13.36
C ARG A 358 -2.82 -19.51 13.59
N GLU A 359 -3.26 -19.25 14.81
CA GLU A 359 -3.98 -18.03 15.22
C GLU A 359 -5.24 -17.76 14.38
N ALA A 360 -5.86 -18.83 13.87
CA ALA A 360 -7.00 -18.81 12.95
C ALA A 360 -6.75 -18.11 11.60
N TYR A 361 -5.50 -17.78 11.25
CA TYR A 361 -5.17 -17.31 9.92
C TYR A 361 -5.20 -18.44 8.89
N PRO A 362 -5.56 -18.17 7.64
CA PRO A 362 -5.50 -19.16 6.58
C PRO A 362 -4.04 -19.54 6.25
N GLY A 363 -3.82 -20.73 5.70
CA GLY A 363 -2.48 -21.24 5.40
C GLY A 363 -1.67 -20.41 4.41
N ASP A 364 -2.33 -19.61 3.61
CA ASP A 364 -1.72 -18.75 2.58
C ASP A 364 -1.48 -17.29 3.04
N ILE A 365 -1.59 -16.98 4.35
CA ILE A 365 -1.37 -15.64 4.90
C ILE A 365 0.04 -15.10 4.59
N PHE A 366 1.06 -15.96 4.55
CA PHE A 366 2.40 -15.58 4.13
C PHE A 366 2.40 -15.09 2.68
N TYR A 367 1.72 -15.81 1.80
CA TYR A 367 1.61 -15.46 0.38
C TYR A 367 0.86 -14.14 0.17
N LEU A 368 -0.13 -13.81 1.00
CA LEU A 368 -0.83 -12.54 0.97
C LEU A 368 0.14 -11.35 1.02
N HIS A 369 1.00 -11.31 2.04
CA HIS A 369 1.94 -10.22 2.23
C HIS A 369 3.14 -10.29 1.28
N SER A 370 3.61 -11.50 0.94
CA SER A 370 4.75 -11.65 0.03
C SER A 370 4.42 -11.18 -1.38
N ARG A 371 3.24 -11.54 -1.94
CA ARG A 371 2.83 -11.07 -3.27
C ARG A 371 2.58 -9.57 -3.34
N LEU A 372 2.20 -8.92 -2.22
CA LEU A 372 2.09 -7.47 -2.13
C LEU A 372 3.47 -6.80 -2.09
N LEU A 373 4.32 -7.22 -1.16
CA LEU A 373 5.58 -6.56 -0.85
C LEU A 373 6.68 -6.85 -1.90
N GLU A 374 6.63 -8.00 -2.59
CA GLU A 374 7.58 -8.31 -3.67
C GLU A 374 7.40 -7.42 -4.91
N ARG A 375 6.28 -6.72 -5.04
CA ARG A 375 6.05 -5.72 -6.09
C ARG A 375 6.88 -4.45 -5.86
N ALA A 376 7.30 -4.18 -4.61
CA ALA A 376 8.24 -3.12 -4.30
C ALA A 376 9.66 -3.52 -4.75
N ALA A 377 10.22 -2.75 -5.68
CA ALA A 377 11.52 -3.00 -6.29
C ALA A 377 12.05 -1.73 -6.96
N LYS A 378 13.34 -1.75 -7.33
CA LYS A 378 13.92 -0.79 -8.26
C LYS A 378 14.01 -1.43 -9.64
N LEU A 379 13.40 -0.80 -10.63
CA LEU A 379 13.42 -1.28 -12.01
C LEU A 379 14.77 -0.97 -12.68
N SER A 380 15.11 -1.80 -13.65
CA SER A 380 16.25 -1.57 -14.54
C SER A 380 15.99 -0.35 -15.45
N LYS A 381 17.05 0.28 -15.95
CA LYS A 381 16.93 1.41 -16.87
C LYS A 381 16.12 1.07 -18.13
N GLU A 382 16.19 -0.16 -18.59
CA GLU A 382 15.44 -0.66 -19.75
C GLU A 382 13.93 -0.70 -19.49
N LYS A 383 13.52 -0.79 -18.21
CA LYS A 383 12.12 -0.79 -17.74
C LYS A 383 11.68 0.57 -17.18
N GLY A 384 12.42 1.64 -17.48
CA GLY A 384 12.09 3.01 -17.05
C GLY A 384 12.86 3.49 -15.82
N GLY A 385 13.52 2.60 -15.05
CA GLY A 385 14.38 2.98 -13.91
C GLY A 385 13.67 3.47 -12.67
N GLY A 386 12.33 3.47 -12.64
CA GLY A 386 11.54 3.85 -11.46
C GLY A 386 11.68 2.87 -10.30
N SER A 387 11.22 3.27 -9.12
CA SER A 387 11.28 2.42 -7.93
C SER A 387 10.05 2.55 -7.04
N ILE A 388 9.72 1.48 -6.31
CA ILE A 388 8.79 1.52 -5.18
C ILE A 388 9.55 1.10 -3.93
N THR A 389 9.66 2.01 -2.97
CA THR A 389 10.16 1.75 -1.63
C THR A 389 8.98 1.54 -0.70
N ALA A 390 8.91 0.41 -0.01
CA ALA A 390 7.78 0.07 0.84
C ALA A 390 8.15 0.17 2.33
N LEU A 391 7.30 0.87 3.09
CA LEU A 391 7.34 0.93 4.55
C LEU A 391 6.06 0.27 5.11
N PRO A 392 6.00 -1.08 5.17
CA PRO A 392 4.92 -1.75 5.87
C PRO A 392 5.02 -1.49 7.37
N ILE A 393 3.86 -1.28 8.01
CA ILE A 393 3.73 -1.15 9.46
C ILE A 393 3.04 -2.41 10.00
N VAL A 394 3.60 -2.98 11.06
CA VAL A 394 3.02 -4.12 11.78
C VAL A 394 2.96 -3.81 13.27
N GLU A 395 1.84 -4.13 13.90
CA GLU A 395 1.66 -4.01 15.36
C GLU A 395 2.08 -5.29 16.07
N THR A 396 2.79 -5.13 17.19
CA THR A 396 3.07 -6.19 18.16
C THR A 396 2.25 -6.01 19.43
N LEU A 397 2.21 -7.02 20.25
CA LEU A 397 1.62 -6.97 21.59
C LEU A 397 2.72 -7.31 22.61
N GLY A 398 3.05 -6.38 23.49
CA GLY A 398 4.09 -6.55 24.51
C GLY A 398 5.50 -6.75 23.92
N GLY A 399 5.79 -6.19 22.74
CA GLY A 399 7.08 -6.32 22.07
C GLY A 399 7.35 -7.70 21.44
N ASP A 400 6.34 -8.59 21.36
CA ASP A 400 6.53 -9.95 20.83
C ASP A 400 6.65 -9.94 19.29
N VAL A 401 7.88 -9.94 18.79
CA VAL A 401 8.21 -10.08 17.37
C VAL A 401 8.14 -11.54 16.88
N SER A 402 7.97 -12.51 17.77
CA SER A 402 7.84 -13.93 17.44
C SER A 402 6.41 -14.35 17.10
N ALA A 403 5.43 -13.44 17.25
CA ALA A 403 4.06 -13.62 16.81
C ALA A 403 3.98 -13.89 15.30
N TYR A 404 2.88 -14.50 14.86
CA TYR A 404 2.80 -15.07 13.52
C TYR A 404 2.94 -14.02 12.40
N ILE A 405 2.21 -12.91 12.46
CA ILE A 405 2.26 -11.88 11.42
C ILE A 405 3.60 -11.10 11.41
N PRO A 406 4.13 -10.63 12.57
CA PRO A 406 5.46 -10.00 12.59
C PRO A 406 6.55 -10.88 11.98
N THR A 407 6.62 -12.16 12.37
CA THR A 407 7.63 -13.11 11.87
C THR A 407 7.54 -13.27 10.35
N ASN A 408 6.33 -13.37 9.79
CA ASN A 408 6.11 -13.49 8.35
C ASN A 408 6.62 -12.25 7.63
N VAL A 409 6.23 -11.05 8.08
CA VAL A 409 6.60 -9.81 7.39
C VAL A 409 8.10 -9.50 7.53
N ILE A 410 8.73 -9.79 8.68
CA ILE A 410 10.20 -9.71 8.85
C ILE A 410 10.93 -10.59 7.82
N SER A 411 10.38 -11.78 7.52
CA SER A 411 10.99 -12.70 6.55
C SER A 411 10.88 -12.20 5.10
N ILE A 412 9.83 -11.45 4.78
CA ILE A 412 9.56 -10.91 3.45
C ILE A 412 10.36 -9.64 3.18
N THR A 413 10.61 -8.83 4.22
CA THR A 413 11.24 -7.51 4.09
C THR A 413 12.77 -7.57 4.09
N ASP A 414 13.40 -6.50 3.61
CA ASP A 414 14.85 -6.35 3.53
C ASP A 414 15.46 -5.75 4.80
N GLY A 415 14.67 -5.65 5.85
CA GLY A 415 15.05 -5.15 7.17
C GLY A 415 13.83 -4.73 7.99
N GLN A 416 14.10 -4.35 9.24
CA GLN A 416 13.08 -3.87 10.15
C GLN A 416 13.60 -2.78 11.08
N LEU A 417 12.74 -1.79 11.35
CA LEU A 417 12.88 -0.80 12.41
C LEU A 417 11.98 -1.23 13.57
N PHE A 418 12.57 -1.69 14.65
CA PHE A 418 11.84 -2.11 15.85
C PHE A 418 11.68 -0.92 16.82
N LEU A 419 10.42 -0.54 17.08
CA LEU A 419 10.09 0.53 18.01
C LEU A 419 9.67 -0.07 19.36
N GLU A 420 10.41 0.30 20.40
CA GLU A 420 10.28 -0.24 21.73
C GLU A 420 9.50 0.69 22.66
N SER A 421 8.53 0.12 23.39
CA SER A 421 7.67 0.89 24.30
C SER A 421 8.45 1.54 25.44
N GLU A 422 9.45 0.87 26.00
CA GLU A 422 10.27 1.40 27.09
C GLU A 422 11.08 2.64 26.65
N LEU A 423 11.66 2.61 25.44
CA LEU A 423 12.35 3.76 24.86
C LEU A 423 11.39 4.92 24.64
N PHE A 424 10.18 4.64 24.14
CA PHE A 424 9.16 5.68 23.92
C PHE A 424 8.73 6.36 25.22
N LEU A 425 8.49 5.57 26.26
CA LEU A 425 8.10 6.06 27.59
C LEU A 425 9.22 6.80 28.30
N SER A 426 10.48 6.40 28.10
CA SER A 426 11.65 7.11 28.64
C SER A 426 11.94 8.46 27.93
N GLY A 427 11.18 8.78 26.86
CA GLY A 427 11.32 10.03 26.12
C GLY A 427 12.31 9.97 24.95
N GLN A 428 12.87 8.82 24.63
CA GLN A 428 13.67 8.60 23.43
C GLN A 428 12.73 8.44 22.23
N ARG A 429 12.65 9.48 21.40
CA ARG A 429 11.77 9.52 20.21
C ARG A 429 12.56 10.04 19.01
N PRO A 430 12.64 9.26 17.90
CA PRO A 430 12.00 7.96 17.67
C PRO A 430 12.53 6.84 18.59
N ALA A 431 11.63 5.95 18.98
CA ALA A 431 11.91 4.88 19.95
C ALA A 431 12.55 3.64 19.28
N VAL A 432 13.45 3.86 18.33
CA VAL A 432 14.11 2.81 17.54
C VAL A 432 15.12 2.04 18.40
N ASN A 433 14.90 0.74 18.57
CA ASN A 433 15.86 -0.12 19.23
C ASN A 433 17.00 -0.48 18.27
N VAL A 434 18.21 0.05 18.56
CA VAL A 434 19.41 -0.13 17.71
C VAL A 434 19.89 -1.59 17.68
N GLY A 435 19.59 -2.39 18.70
CA GLY A 435 20.01 -3.79 18.77
C GLY A 435 19.15 -4.76 17.95
N LEU A 436 17.84 -4.48 17.86
CA LEU A 436 16.86 -5.33 17.18
C LEU A 436 16.54 -4.87 15.76
N SER A 437 16.87 -3.61 15.43
CA SER A 437 16.66 -3.05 14.09
C SER A 437 17.80 -3.44 13.15
N VAL A 438 17.45 -3.73 11.90
CA VAL A 438 18.38 -4.20 10.86
C VAL A 438 17.98 -3.63 9.51
N SER A 439 18.96 -3.13 8.74
CA SER A 439 18.81 -2.90 7.29
C SER A 439 19.77 -3.84 6.56
N ARG A 440 19.24 -4.71 5.68
CA ARG A 440 20.06 -5.66 4.89
C ARG A 440 20.78 -4.96 3.75
N VAL A 441 20.28 -3.82 3.29
CA VAL A 441 20.94 -2.98 2.27
C VAL A 441 22.10 -2.20 2.89
N GLY A 442 21.89 -1.65 4.08
CA GLY A 442 22.91 -1.00 4.88
C GLY A 442 23.64 0.13 4.14
N GLY A 443 24.95 0.24 4.32
CA GLY A 443 25.77 1.32 3.77
C GLY A 443 25.77 1.45 2.23
N SER A 444 25.19 0.48 1.48
CA SER A 444 25.00 0.63 0.02
C SER A 444 23.96 1.70 -0.31
N ALA A 445 23.01 1.94 0.62
CA ALA A 445 21.98 2.96 0.52
C ALA A 445 22.36 4.28 1.26
N GLN A 446 23.61 4.51 1.56
CA GLN A 446 24.09 5.77 2.12
C GLN A 446 24.86 6.59 1.10
N THR A 447 24.72 7.91 1.17
CA THR A 447 25.60 8.81 0.44
C THR A 447 27.04 8.71 0.98
N LYS A 448 27.98 9.13 0.17
CA LYS A 448 29.39 9.10 0.57
C LYS A 448 29.67 9.99 1.79
N ALA A 449 28.97 11.14 1.90
CA ALA A 449 29.08 12.04 3.03
C ALA A 449 28.57 11.37 4.32
N MET A 450 27.37 10.82 4.30
CA MET A 450 26.77 10.12 5.44
C MET A 450 27.61 8.91 5.88
N LYS A 451 28.09 8.11 4.92
CA LYS A 451 28.93 6.94 5.22
C LYS A 451 30.21 7.30 5.98
N LYS A 452 30.78 8.47 5.66
CA LYS A 452 31.96 8.99 6.41
C LYS A 452 31.55 9.60 7.75
N ALA A 453 30.44 10.34 7.80
CA ALA A 453 29.97 11.02 9.01
C ALA A 453 29.52 10.05 10.11
N VAL A 454 28.89 8.92 9.75
CA VAL A 454 28.38 7.91 10.71
C VAL A 454 29.50 7.27 11.53
N GLY A 455 30.68 7.05 10.95
CA GLY A 455 31.88 6.56 11.65
C GLY A 455 31.61 5.38 12.58
N SER A 456 31.95 5.57 13.88
CA SER A 456 31.82 4.55 14.93
C SER A 456 30.50 4.60 15.72
N LEU A 457 29.48 5.39 15.29
CA LEU A 457 28.26 5.65 16.05
C LEU A 457 27.61 4.37 16.61
N ARG A 458 27.49 3.36 15.79
CA ARG A 458 26.83 2.08 16.17
C ARG A 458 27.61 1.35 17.27
N LEU A 459 28.93 1.36 17.17
CA LEU A 459 29.83 0.76 18.16
C LEU A 459 29.76 1.51 19.50
N GLU A 460 29.81 2.83 19.45
CA GLU A 460 29.76 3.67 20.66
C GLU A 460 28.40 3.52 21.39
N LEU A 461 27.29 3.44 20.65
CA LEU A 461 25.98 3.20 21.25
C LEU A 461 25.84 1.78 21.83
N ALA A 462 26.46 0.77 21.21
CA ALA A 462 26.47 -0.59 21.75
C ALA A 462 27.25 -0.63 23.07
N GLN A 463 28.45 -0.03 23.11
CA GLN A 463 29.26 0.09 24.33
C GLN A 463 28.54 0.84 25.44
N TYR A 464 27.86 1.95 25.10
CA TYR A 464 27.04 2.68 26.07
C TYR A 464 25.93 1.84 26.69
N ARG A 465 25.24 1.01 25.89
CA ARG A 465 24.18 0.12 26.41
C ARG A 465 24.72 -0.90 27.41
N GLU A 466 25.84 -1.52 27.08
CA GLU A 466 26.51 -2.46 28.00
C GLU A 466 26.89 -1.77 29.31
N MET A 467 27.52 -0.59 29.20
CA MET A 467 27.92 0.19 30.39
C MET A 467 26.70 0.66 31.20
N LYS A 468 25.60 1.03 30.58
CA LYS A 468 24.39 1.46 31.27
C LYS A 468 23.85 0.35 32.18
N THR A 469 23.93 -0.90 31.74
CA THR A 469 23.54 -2.05 32.54
C THR A 469 24.48 -2.24 33.75
N PHE A 470 25.80 -2.12 33.54
CA PHE A 470 26.79 -2.20 34.62
C PHE A 470 26.67 -1.06 35.62
N ALA A 471 26.46 0.18 35.16
CA ALA A 471 26.34 1.36 35.99
C ALA A 471 25.18 1.32 36.98
N GLN A 472 24.13 0.53 36.71
CA GLN A 472 23.02 0.30 37.62
C GLN A 472 23.41 -0.54 38.83
N PHE A 473 24.48 -1.35 38.74
CA PHE A 473 24.90 -2.28 39.78
C PHE A 473 26.19 -1.87 40.50
N SER A 474 26.99 -0.93 39.98
CA SER A 474 28.27 -0.52 40.54
C SER A 474 28.22 0.92 41.05
N GLY A 475 28.45 1.11 42.36
CA GLY A 475 28.39 2.41 43.01
C GLY A 475 29.57 3.35 42.72
N ASP A 476 30.75 2.82 42.35
CA ASP A 476 31.94 3.60 41.98
C ASP A 476 32.45 3.24 40.58
N LEU A 477 32.35 4.20 39.67
CA LEU A 477 32.88 4.07 38.32
C LEU A 477 34.19 4.82 38.19
N ASP A 478 35.20 4.22 37.55
CA ASP A 478 36.42 4.89 37.17
C ASP A 478 36.15 6.11 36.26
N GLU A 479 37.02 7.10 36.30
CA GLU A 479 36.86 8.35 35.56
C GLU A 479 36.77 8.13 34.04
N SER A 480 37.49 7.16 33.51
CA SER A 480 37.41 6.74 32.10
C SER A 480 36.03 6.22 31.72
N VAL A 481 35.43 5.42 32.60
CA VAL A 481 34.08 4.85 32.39
C VAL A 481 33.02 5.94 32.51
N LYS A 482 33.20 6.91 33.45
CA LYS A 482 32.32 8.08 33.56
C LYS A 482 32.32 8.92 32.28
N ASN A 483 33.52 9.20 31.74
CA ASN A 483 33.64 9.97 30.50
C ASN A 483 32.96 9.24 29.30
N GLN A 484 33.14 7.93 29.20
CA GLN A 484 32.51 7.13 28.16
C GLN A 484 30.98 7.06 28.33
N PHE A 485 30.52 7.02 29.59
CA PHE A 485 29.10 7.05 29.90
C PHE A 485 28.43 8.38 29.53
N GLU A 486 29.09 9.52 29.88
CA GLU A 486 28.60 10.85 29.49
C GLU A 486 28.62 11.06 27.96
N PHE A 487 29.62 10.50 27.29
CA PHE A 487 29.67 10.52 25.83
C PHE A 487 28.49 9.73 25.22
N GLY A 488 28.24 8.51 25.68
CA GLY A 488 27.11 7.68 25.21
C GLY A 488 25.76 8.34 25.50
N LYS A 489 25.62 9.03 26.63
CA LYS A 489 24.44 9.81 26.98
C LYS A 489 24.23 10.98 26.00
N ALA A 490 25.29 11.72 25.68
CA ALA A 490 25.24 12.79 24.68
C ALA A 490 24.86 12.27 23.30
N LEU A 491 25.41 11.11 22.89
CA LEU A 491 25.01 10.44 21.64
C LEU A 491 23.54 10.00 21.65
N THR A 492 23.01 9.51 22.77
CA THR A 492 21.58 9.16 22.88
C THR A 492 20.70 10.42 22.75
N GLU A 493 21.16 11.56 23.28
CA GLU A 493 20.39 12.81 23.23
C GLU A 493 20.26 13.38 21.82
N ILE A 494 21.26 13.27 20.96
CA ILE A 494 21.18 13.71 19.56
C ILE A 494 20.20 12.87 18.72
N LEU A 495 19.96 11.61 19.10
CA LEU A 495 19.03 10.73 18.41
C LEU A 495 17.57 11.04 18.75
N VAL A 496 17.32 11.93 19.73
CA VAL A 496 15.96 12.38 20.04
C VAL A 496 15.57 13.52 19.10
N GLN A 497 14.65 13.23 18.22
CA GLN A 497 14.16 14.15 17.18
C GLN A 497 12.67 14.40 17.35
N PRO A 498 12.20 15.65 17.34
CA PRO A 498 10.77 15.95 17.39
C PRO A 498 10.11 15.54 16.08
N LEU A 499 8.83 15.12 16.15
CA LEU A 499 8.01 14.81 14.97
C LEU A 499 7.84 16.04 14.07
N GLU A 500 7.60 15.81 12.80
CA GLU A 500 7.35 16.84 11.77
C GLU A 500 8.54 17.80 11.54
N LYS A 501 9.74 17.38 11.95
CA LYS A 501 10.98 18.14 11.78
C LYS A 501 12.09 17.25 11.23
N PRO A 502 11.97 16.75 9.99
CA PRO A 502 13.01 15.97 9.37
C PRO A 502 14.27 16.82 9.14
N TYR A 503 15.43 16.23 9.33
CA TYR A 503 16.72 16.86 9.02
C TYR A 503 17.04 16.74 7.52
N SER A 504 17.74 17.76 7.00
CA SER A 504 18.43 17.63 5.71
C SER A 504 19.73 16.84 5.90
N GLU A 505 20.26 16.27 4.82
CA GLU A 505 21.46 15.43 4.87
C GLU A 505 22.67 16.15 5.46
N TRP A 506 22.87 17.43 5.11
CA TRP A 506 23.98 18.21 5.67
C TRP A 506 23.82 18.41 7.18
N GLN A 507 22.59 18.59 7.68
CA GLN A 507 22.33 18.71 9.12
C GLN A 507 22.70 17.43 9.85
N GLU A 508 22.27 16.27 9.32
CA GLU A 508 22.62 14.97 9.88
C GLU A 508 24.14 14.75 9.90
N ALA A 509 24.82 15.04 8.79
CA ALA A 509 26.27 14.89 8.70
C ALA A 509 26.99 15.79 9.71
N VAL A 510 26.60 17.05 9.84
CA VAL A 510 27.17 17.99 10.80
C VAL A 510 26.96 17.55 12.25
N ILE A 511 25.73 17.12 12.60
CA ILE A 511 25.38 16.59 13.92
C ILE A 511 26.29 15.40 14.25
N LEU A 512 26.46 14.46 13.34
CA LEU A 512 27.26 13.26 13.53
C LEU A 512 28.74 13.57 13.70
N VAL A 513 29.32 14.41 12.83
CA VAL A 513 30.72 14.78 12.89
C VAL A 513 31.09 15.48 14.21
N VAL A 514 30.27 16.44 14.64
CA VAL A 514 30.46 17.16 15.90
C VAL A 514 30.35 16.25 17.11
N SER A 515 29.34 15.40 17.10
CA SER A 515 29.05 14.51 18.25
C SER A 515 30.09 13.40 18.38
N LEU A 516 30.48 12.75 17.28
CA LEU A 516 31.52 11.71 17.30
C LEU A 516 32.92 12.26 17.59
N ALA A 517 33.16 13.55 17.31
CA ALA A 517 34.39 14.24 17.76
C ALA A 517 34.40 14.55 19.28
N LYS A 518 33.37 14.11 20.03
CA LYS A 518 33.23 14.33 21.48
C LYS A 518 33.12 15.80 21.90
N ILE A 519 32.83 16.71 20.97
CA ILE A 519 32.77 18.16 21.23
C ILE A 519 31.59 18.48 22.15
N THR A 520 30.49 17.73 22.06
CA THR A 520 29.30 17.87 22.89
C THR A 520 29.40 17.29 24.28
N VAL A 521 30.52 16.59 24.61
CA VAL A 521 30.76 16.04 25.96
C VAL A 521 31.01 17.18 26.93
N GLY A 522 30.37 17.14 28.09
CA GLY A 522 30.46 18.18 29.13
C GLY A 522 29.43 19.31 28.98
N LEU A 523 28.64 19.33 27.93
CA LEU A 523 27.43 20.14 27.89
C LEU A 523 26.41 19.57 28.89
N LYS A 524 25.66 20.44 29.60
CA LYS A 524 24.62 19.98 30.53
C LYS A 524 23.59 19.10 29.79
N SER A 525 23.16 18.03 30.43
CA SER A 525 22.09 17.16 29.90
C SER A 525 20.87 18.00 29.53
N GLY A 526 20.30 17.75 28.37
CA GLY A 526 19.17 18.53 27.79
C GLY A 526 19.58 19.75 26.99
N THR A 527 20.89 20.15 27.02
CA THR A 527 21.39 21.31 26.27
C THR A 527 21.99 20.94 24.91
N VAL A 528 22.27 19.65 24.64
CA VAL A 528 22.87 19.22 23.37
C VAL A 528 21.96 19.53 22.19
N ARG A 529 20.65 19.28 22.32
CA ARG A 529 19.66 19.65 21.30
C ARG A 529 19.53 21.16 21.12
N GLY A 530 19.56 21.90 22.23
CA GLY A 530 19.55 23.36 22.21
C GLY A 530 20.79 23.90 21.46
N PHE A 531 21.95 23.31 21.70
CA PHE A 531 23.16 23.63 20.96
C PHE A 531 22.99 23.45 19.45
N PHE A 532 22.53 22.30 19.00
CA PHE A 532 22.31 22.06 17.56
C PHE A 532 21.23 22.96 16.96
N SER A 533 20.18 23.29 17.69
CA SER A 533 19.13 24.19 17.20
C SER A 533 19.64 25.59 16.86
N GLU A 534 20.69 26.07 17.57
CA GLU A 534 21.34 27.37 17.32
C GLU A 534 22.53 27.22 16.37
N PHE A 535 23.30 26.14 16.50
CA PHE A 535 24.53 25.93 15.75
C PHE A 535 24.26 25.64 14.26
N LEU A 536 23.26 24.84 13.91
CA LEU A 536 22.99 24.48 12.50
C LEU A 536 22.66 25.71 11.64
N PRO A 537 21.81 26.67 12.05
CA PRO A 537 21.59 27.90 11.28
C PRO A 537 22.84 28.75 11.15
N TYR A 538 23.62 28.91 12.25
CA TYR A 538 24.90 29.63 12.23
C TYR A 538 25.89 29.00 11.25
N PHE A 539 25.99 27.66 11.25
CA PHE A 539 26.89 26.94 10.34
C PHE A 539 26.48 27.12 8.87
N ALA A 540 25.17 27.01 8.58
CA ALA A 540 24.66 27.18 7.22
C ALA A 540 24.94 28.58 6.66
N GLU A 541 24.79 29.62 7.47
CA GLU A 541 25.06 31.00 7.06
C GLU A 541 26.57 31.22 6.77
N LYS A 542 27.43 30.68 7.61
CA LYS A 542 28.86 30.98 7.57
C LYS A 542 29.67 30.07 6.64
N TYR A 543 29.20 28.82 6.44
CA TYR A 543 29.91 27.77 5.69
C TYR A 543 29.02 27.15 4.60
N SER A 544 28.29 27.99 3.86
CA SER A 544 27.38 27.57 2.81
C SER A 544 28.01 26.69 1.73
N GLY A 545 29.33 26.81 1.49
CA GLY A 545 30.08 25.96 0.56
C GLY A 545 30.08 24.48 1.00
N VAL A 546 30.37 24.22 2.28
CA VAL A 546 30.39 22.86 2.85
C VAL A 546 28.96 22.26 2.81
N VAL A 547 27.96 23.07 3.14
CA VAL A 547 26.54 22.66 3.04
C VAL A 547 26.19 22.22 1.62
N SER A 548 26.51 23.04 0.61
CA SER A 548 26.25 22.74 -0.81
C SER A 548 27.00 21.49 -1.29
N ASP A 549 28.23 21.27 -0.83
CA ASP A 549 29.00 20.10 -1.20
C ASP A 549 28.40 18.81 -0.65
N ILE A 550 27.92 18.81 0.59
CA ILE A 550 27.21 17.66 1.18
C ILE A 550 25.90 17.41 0.44
N GLU A 551 25.09 18.43 0.20
CA GLU A 551 23.79 18.27 -0.49
C GLU A 551 23.94 17.80 -1.94
N SER A 552 25.01 18.19 -2.62
CA SER A 552 25.32 17.70 -3.97
C SER A 552 25.85 16.25 -4.01
N GLY A 553 25.94 15.58 -2.85
CA GLY A 553 26.37 14.18 -2.73
C GLY A 553 27.90 13.99 -2.84
N LYS A 554 28.68 15.06 -2.71
CA LYS A 554 30.15 14.94 -2.65
C LYS A 554 30.59 14.20 -1.40
N ILE A 555 31.81 13.67 -1.45
CA ILE A 555 32.43 13.04 -0.28
C ILE A 555 32.79 14.16 0.70
N LEU A 556 32.44 13.99 1.97
CA LEU A 556 32.92 14.87 3.03
C LEU A 556 34.44 14.78 3.10
N SER A 557 35.15 15.86 2.76
CA SER A 557 36.62 15.90 2.84
C SER A 557 37.08 15.93 4.30
N ASP A 558 38.38 15.68 4.55
CA ASP A 558 38.93 15.82 5.90
C ASP A 558 38.99 17.31 6.31
N ASP A 559 39.22 18.20 5.35
CA ASP A 559 39.18 19.65 5.56
C ASP A 559 37.77 20.12 5.95
N ASP A 560 36.71 19.62 5.26
CA ASP A 560 35.34 19.94 5.64
C ASP A 560 34.98 19.43 7.05
N ALA A 561 35.43 18.22 7.38
CA ALA A 561 35.22 17.67 8.72
C ALA A 561 35.95 18.52 9.79
N GLU A 562 37.12 19.05 9.49
CA GLU A 562 37.88 19.93 10.41
C GLU A 562 37.23 21.31 10.53
N ILE A 563 36.68 21.85 9.44
CA ILE A 563 35.87 23.08 9.45
C ILE A 563 34.66 22.91 10.35
N ILE A 564 33.94 21.78 10.23
CA ILE A 564 32.76 21.49 11.06
C ILE A 564 33.15 21.44 12.53
N LYS A 565 34.22 20.72 12.91
CA LYS A 565 34.68 20.58 14.29
C LYS A 565 35.13 21.93 14.88
N SER A 566 36.02 22.62 14.19
CA SER A 566 36.57 23.90 14.66
C SER A 566 35.51 25.00 14.78
N SER A 567 34.51 24.99 13.90
CA SER A 567 33.39 25.91 13.98
C SER A 567 32.47 25.62 15.19
N ALA A 568 32.22 24.33 15.51
CA ALA A 568 31.45 23.93 16.68
C ALA A 568 32.16 24.30 18.00
N GLU A 569 33.50 24.06 18.09
CA GLU A 569 34.29 24.45 19.25
C GLU A 569 34.29 25.97 19.46
N ARG A 570 34.41 26.74 18.39
CA ARG A 570 34.34 28.21 18.44
C ARG A 570 32.98 28.67 18.95
N PHE A 571 31.89 28.11 18.40
CA PHE A 571 30.54 28.47 18.80
C PHE A 571 30.29 28.18 20.27
N ILE A 572 30.76 27.03 20.79
CA ILE A 572 30.65 26.69 22.22
C ILE A 572 31.39 27.72 23.09
N LYS A 573 32.60 28.15 22.68
CA LYS A 573 33.40 29.16 23.41
C LYS A 573 32.71 30.53 23.39
N GLU A 574 32.18 30.95 22.23
CA GLU A 574 31.50 32.25 22.09
C GLU A 574 30.19 32.32 22.91
N LYS A 575 29.47 31.22 23.02
CA LYS A 575 28.22 31.14 23.78
C LYS A 575 28.39 30.75 25.26
N CYS A 576 29.60 30.49 25.72
CA CYS A 576 29.89 30.05 27.10
C CYS A 576 29.05 28.83 27.55
N LEU A 577 28.89 27.82 26.68
CA LEU A 577 28.04 26.69 26.93
C LEU A 577 28.68 25.56 27.77
N LYS A 578 29.96 25.64 28.10
CA LYS A 578 30.70 24.68 28.96
C LYS A 578 30.93 25.25 30.34
#